data_7af9654582f77f0a8ad8ae68be2e73fe
#
_entry.id   7af9654582f77f0a8ad8ae68be2e73fe
#
_cell.length_a   1.000
_cell.length_b   1.000
_cell.length_c   1.000
_cell.angle_alpha   90.00
_cell.angle_beta   90.00
_cell.angle_gamma   90.00
#
_symmetry.space_group_name_H-M   'P 1'
#
loop_
_entity.id
_entity.type
_entity.pdbx_description
1 polymer ?
#
loop_
_entity_poly.entity_id
_entity_poly.type
_entity_poly.pdbx_seq_one_letter_code
_entity_poly.pdbx_strand_id
1 'polypeptide(L)'
;LSIILRDLAEILEGMEHAEVRRLITEDKIRPDGRKIDEIRPLDAEIDFTPRSITHGTGLFTRGQTQALSTLTLAPMNEAQIIDGLNDEYKKRFMHHYNFPQYSVGETGRYGAPGRREIGHGALGERALEQVLPSLEEFPYAIRLVAEVLESNGSSSQASICAGTLALMAGGVPIKAPVAGIAMGLISDGTNYTVLTDIQGLEDHFGDMDFKVAGTREGITALQMDIKISGITPEILAEALAQAKTARFQILDVIEATIAQPREELAPSAPKIDTIMIPVDKIKVVIGKGGEQIDKIIAETGVKIDIDDEGLCSIFSSDQSAIDRAKEIIAELVREAKVGEVYEAKVVRIESFGAFVNLFGKQDAMVHISEMAWARTAKVEDVMKLGDVVKVKIMKIDDKGRVDASMRALVEKPEGYVEPERKPRERRDNKDRRNGNGFDRLNNDRNNHNNHNNNSGNHSFELRERKSHVDHEFPELSTKKPE
;
A
#
# COMPACT_ATOMS: atom_id res chain seq x y z
N LEU A 1 -49.86 -3.22 -33.21
CA LEU A 1 -49.72 -4.17 -32.10
C LEU A 1 -48.65 -3.70 -31.09
N SER A 2 -47.46 -3.27 -31.55
CA SER A 2 -46.38 -2.79 -30.67
C SER A 2 -46.74 -1.55 -29.81
N ILE A 3 -47.49 -0.59 -30.40
CA ILE A 3 -47.98 0.59 -29.70
C ILE A 3 -48.98 0.19 -28.60
N ILE A 4 -49.93 -0.67 -28.92
CA ILE A 4 -50.94 -1.17 -27.96
C ILE A 4 -50.28 -1.92 -26.81
N LEU A 5 -49.29 -2.75 -27.09
CA LEU A 5 -48.55 -3.48 -26.05
C LEU A 5 -47.74 -2.55 -25.16
N ARG A 6 -47.14 -1.50 -25.73
CA ARG A 6 -46.41 -0.48 -24.94
C ARG A 6 -47.38 0.30 -24.05
N ASP A 7 -48.49 0.80 -24.60
CA ASP A 7 -49.48 1.57 -23.85
C ASP A 7 -50.11 0.72 -22.74
N LEU A 8 -50.34 -0.59 -22.99
CA LEU A 8 -50.81 -1.54 -21.97
C LEU A 8 -49.78 -1.72 -20.86
N ALA A 9 -48.48 -1.85 -21.21
CA ALA A 9 -47.42 -1.97 -20.20
C ALA A 9 -47.35 -0.72 -19.31
N GLU A 10 -47.38 0.49 -19.88
CA GLU A 10 -47.40 1.76 -19.15
C GLU A 10 -48.61 1.88 -18.20
N ILE A 11 -49.81 1.42 -18.64
CA ILE A 11 -51.01 1.41 -17.79
C ILE A 11 -50.85 0.44 -16.61
N LEU A 12 -50.35 -0.78 -16.89
CA LEU A 12 -50.15 -1.79 -15.85
C LEU A 12 -49.11 -1.33 -14.84
N GLU A 13 -47.98 -0.78 -15.28
CA GLU A 13 -46.94 -0.19 -14.41
C GLU A 13 -47.51 0.95 -13.55
N GLY A 14 -48.31 1.85 -14.14
CA GLY A 14 -48.99 2.91 -13.42
C GLY A 14 -49.98 2.40 -12.35
N MET A 15 -50.68 1.30 -12.63
CA MET A 15 -51.58 0.66 -11.67
C MET A 15 -50.78 -0.01 -10.53
N GLU A 16 -49.71 -0.71 -10.86
CA GLU A 16 -48.79 -1.32 -9.88
C GLU A 16 -48.15 -0.26 -8.97
N HIS A 17 -47.63 0.81 -9.56
CA HIS A 17 -47.08 1.95 -8.84
C HIS A 17 -48.09 2.54 -7.82
N ALA A 18 -49.33 2.81 -8.29
CA ALA A 18 -50.38 3.37 -7.44
C ALA A 18 -50.73 2.43 -6.28
N GLU A 19 -50.89 1.13 -6.53
CA GLU A 19 -51.29 0.15 -5.52
C GLU A 19 -50.17 -0.13 -4.53
N VAL A 20 -48.90 -0.26 -4.96
CA VAL A 20 -47.77 -0.43 -4.05
C VAL A 20 -47.66 0.76 -3.10
N ARG A 21 -47.79 1.98 -3.61
CA ARG A 21 -47.72 3.21 -2.77
C ARG A 21 -48.89 3.24 -1.82
N ARG A 22 -50.12 2.91 -2.24
CA ARG A 22 -51.29 2.85 -1.40
C ARG A 22 -51.14 1.83 -0.27
N LEU A 23 -50.73 0.62 -0.56
CA LEU A 23 -50.50 -0.45 0.44
C LEU A 23 -49.48 -0.02 1.50
N ILE A 24 -48.38 0.65 1.11
CA ILE A 24 -47.37 1.10 2.02
C ILE A 24 -47.80 2.31 2.85
N THR A 25 -48.50 3.29 2.24
CA THR A 25 -48.88 4.53 2.93
C THR A 25 -50.11 4.34 3.80
N GLU A 26 -51.13 3.60 3.31
CA GLU A 26 -52.40 3.42 4.00
C GLU A 26 -52.43 2.18 4.90
N ASP A 27 -52.16 1.01 4.29
CA ASP A 27 -52.29 -0.29 4.95
C ASP A 27 -51.03 -0.69 5.73
N LYS A 28 -49.87 -0.01 5.53
CA LYS A 28 -48.55 -0.33 6.10
C LYS A 28 -48.09 -1.75 5.79
N ILE A 29 -48.44 -2.23 4.57
CA ILE A 29 -48.09 -3.55 4.06
C ILE A 29 -47.09 -3.36 2.89
N ARG A 30 -46.03 -4.11 2.91
CA ARG A 30 -45.02 -4.11 1.84
C ARG A 30 -45.33 -5.17 0.79
N PRO A 31 -44.85 -5.04 -0.49
CA PRO A 31 -45.12 -6.01 -1.56
C PRO A 31 -44.72 -7.45 -1.24
N ASP A 32 -43.71 -7.64 -0.38
CA ASP A 32 -43.26 -8.98 0.06
C ASP A 32 -43.88 -9.41 1.42
N GLY A 33 -44.81 -8.65 1.97
CA GLY A 33 -45.52 -8.95 3.19
C GLY A 33 -44.79 -8.58 4.50
N ARG A 34 -43.59 -8.01 4.43
CA ARG A 34 -42.83 -7.51 5.61
C ARG A 34 -43.52 -6.28 6.22
N LYS A 35 -43.20 -6.03 7.50
CA LYS A 35 -43.51 -4.76 8.17
C LYS A 35 -42.56 -3.66 7.64
N ILE A 36 -42.92 -2.41 7.88
CA ILE A 36 -42.18 -1.24 7.35
C ILE A 36 -40.73 -1.16 7.86
N ASP A 37 -40.47 -1.67 9.08
CA ASP A 37 -39.19 -1.66 9.78
C ASP A 37 -38.47 -3.02 9.76
N GLU A 38 -38.99 -4.01 9.05
CA GLU A 38 -38.49 -5.38 9.00
C GLU A 38 -37.39 -5.53 7.94
N ILE A 39 -36.29 -6.18 8.33
CA ILE A 39 -35.19 -6.54 7.44
C ILE A 39 -35.45 -7.92 6.86
N ARG A 40 -35.04 -8.15 5.61
CA ARG A 40 -35.05 -9.48 4.99
C ARG A 40 -34.14 -10.44 5.76
N PRO A 41 -34.36 -11.77 5.64
CA PRO A 41 -33.48 -12.76 6.27
C PRO A 41 -32.02 -12.51 5.95
N LEU A 42 -31.17 -12.60 6.97
CA LEU A 42 -29.74 -12.34 6.92
C LEU A 42 -28.95 -13.63 7.02
N ASP A 43 -27.90 -13.75 6.21
CA ASP A 43 -26.89 -14.80 6.34
C ASP A 43 -25.51 -14.23 6.01
N ALA A 44 -24.48 -14.73 6.68
CA ALA A 44 -23.10 -14.29 6.51
C ALA A 44 -22.14 -15.48 6.61
N GLU A 45 -21.26 -15.60 5.64
CA GLU A 45 -20.24 -16.66 5.59
C GLU A 45 -18.86 -16.07 5.31
N ILE A 46 -17.83 -16.75 5.84
CA ILE A 46 -16.43 -16.45 5.54
C ILE A 46 -15.74 -17.69 4.98
N ASP A 47 -14.59 -17.51 4.34
CA ASP A 47 -13.82 -18.60 3.73
C ASP A 47 -14.62 -19.37 2.65
N PHE A 48 -15.49 -18.67 1.95
CA PHE A 48 -16.23 -19.24 0.80
C PHE A 48 -15.29 -19.87 -0.23
N THR A 49 -14.11 -19.31 -0.40
CA THR A 49 -12.98 -19.92 -1.12
C THR A 49 -11.84 -20.25 -0.15
N PRO A 50 -11.08 -21.35 -0.42
CA PRO A 50 -9.96 -21.71 0.45
C PRO A 50 -8.93 -20.57 0.62
N ARG A 51 -8.49 -20.34 1.84
CA ARG A 51 -7.44 -19.34 2.18
C ARG A 51 -6.07 -19.60 1.51
N SER A 52 -5.87 -20.78 0.97
CA SER A 52 -4.69 -21.09 0.15
C SER A 52 -4.74 -20.45 -1.26
N ILE A 53 -5.91 -19.95 -1.67
CA ILE A 53 -6.14 -19.34 -2.99
C ILE A 53 -6.37 -17.84 -2.85
N THR A 54 -7.22 -17.44 -1.89
CA THR A 54 -7.58 -16.04 -1.63
C THR A 54 -7.06 -15.58 -0.28
N HIS A 55 -6.84 -14.28 -0.12
CA HIS A 55 -6.35 -13.74 1.16
C HIS A 55 -7.46 -13.59 2.20
N GLY A 56 -8.71 -13.51 1.77
CA GLY A 56 -9.92 -13.50 2.59
C GLY A 56 -11.14 -13.40 1.71
N THR A 57 -12.25 -14.00 2.14
CA THR A 57 -13.54 -13.89 1.46
C THR A 57 -14.66 -13.74 2.46
N GLY A 58 -15.68 -12.96 2.07
CA GLY A 58 -16.93 -12.82 2.79
C GLY A 58 -18.09 -12.89 1.83
N LEU A 59 -19.05 -13.75 2.13
CA LEU A 59 -20.34 -13.84 1.45
C LEU A 59 -21.40 -13.28 2.38
N PHE A 60 -22.19 -12.35 1.89
CA PHE A 60 -23.30 -11.76 2.63
C PHE A 60 -24.57 -11.83 1.84
N THR A 61 -25.61 -12.37 2.48
CA THR A 61 -26.95 -12.56 1.92
C THR A 61 -27.98 -11.79 2.72
N ARG A 62 -28.87 -11.09 2.03
CA ARG A 62 -30.02 -10.40 2.60
C ARG A 62 -31.22 -10.65 1.70
N GLY A 63 -32.04 -11.64 2.04
CA GLY A 63 -33.11 -12.13 1.19
C GLY A 63 -32.58 -12.55 -0.19
N GLN A 64 -33.08 -11.90 -1.24
CA GLN A 64 -32.68 -12.13 -2.63
C GLN A 64 -31.54 -11.19 -3.09
N THR A 65 -30.73 -10.74 -2.18
CA THR A 65 -29.55 -9.95 -2.52
C THR A 65 -28.31 -10.60 -1.89
N GLN A 66 -27.38 -11.03 -2.73
CA GLN A 66 -26.17 -11.73 -2.31
C GLN A 66 -24.94 -11.09 -2.95
N ALA A 67 -23.92 -10.85 -2.14
CA ALA A 67 -22.64 -10.30 -2.58
C ALA A 67 -21.48 -11.12 -2.00
N LEU A 68 -20.55 -11.50 -2.87
CA LEU A 68 -19.27 -12.12 -2.51
C LEU A 68 -18.16 -11.08 -2.61
N SER A 69 -17.43 -10.85 -1.55
CA SER A 69 -16.24 -9.98 -1.56
C SER A 69 -14.97 -10.79 -1.38
N THR A 70 -13.98 -10.51 -2.23
CA THR A 70 -12.66 -11.15 -2.19
C THR A 70 -11.59 -10.13 -1.86
N LEU A 71 -10.75 -10.44 -0.87
CA LEU A 71 -9.63 -9.62 -0.44
C LEU A 71 -8.34 -10.04 -1.15
N THR A 72 -7.60 -9.05 -1.62
CA THR A 72 -6.20 -9.19 -2.04
C THR A 72 -5.34 -8.19 -1.27
N LEU A 73 -4.28 -8.68 -0.64
CA LEU A 73 -3.23 -7.89 0.01
C LEU A 73 -1.98 -7.89 -0.87
N ALA A 74 -1.32 -6.76 -0.96
CA ALA A 74 -0.11 -6.61 -1.77
C ALA A 74 0.84 -5.59 -1.13
N PRO A 75 2.14 -5.60 -1.50
CA PRO A 75 3.06 -4.53 -1.15
C PRO A 75 2.60 -3.15 -1.67
N MET A 76 3.05 -2.06 -1.03
CA MET A 76 2.67 -0.70 -1.40
C MET A 76 3.12 -0.26 -2.81
N ASN A 77 4.13 -0.91 -3.39
CA ASN A 77 4.51 -0.68 -4.78
C ASN A 77 3.46 -1.18 -5.80
N GLU A 78 2.54 -2.04 -5.38
CA GLU A 78 1.40 -2.52 -6.18
C GLU A 78 0.12 -1.66 -5.96
N ALA A 79 0.19 -0.60 -5.15
CA ALA A 79 -0.92 0.33 -4.96
C ALA A 79 -1.25 1.05 -6.27
N GLN A 80 -2.53 1.38 -6.47
CA GLN A 80 -2.98 2.08 -7.67
C GLN A 80 -2.39 3.49 -7.73
N ILE A 81 -1.69 3.80 -8.82
CA ILE A 81 -1.21 5.16 -9.09
C ILE A 81 -2.38 5.96 -9.69
N ILE A 82 -2.70 7.08 -9.05
CA ILE A 82 -3.67 8.05 -9.55
C ILE A 82 -2.90 9.24 -10.09
N ASP A 83 -2.85 9.33 -11.42
CA ASP A 83 -2.25 10.42 -12.19
C ASP A 83 -3.36 11.15 -12.93
N GLY A 84 -3.68 12.37 -12.50
CA GLY A 84 -4.78 13.17 -13.01
C GLY A 84 -4.39 14.66 -13.12
N LEU A 85 -5.37 15.56 -12.91
CA LEU A 85 -5.11 17.00 -12.91
C LEU A 85 -4.44 17.52 -11.62
N ASN A 86 -4.48 16.73 -10.57
CA ASN A 86 -3.81 17.00 -9.29
C ASN A 86 -2.48 16.26 -9.23
N ASP A 87 -1.72 16.47 -8.15
CA ASP A 87 -0.48 15.74 -7.90
C ASP A 87 -0.73 14.23 -7.90
N GLU A 88 0.20 13.47 -8.47
CA GLU A 88 0.19 12.01 -8.47
C GLU A 88 0.21 11.47 -7.03
N TYR A 89 -0.63 10.49 -6.74
CA TYR A 89 -0.61 9.80 -5.46
C TYR A 89 -0.91 8.32 -5.59
N LYS A 90 -0.44 7.54 -4.61
CA LYS A 90 -0.72 6.10 -4.51
C LYS A 90 -1.98 5.84 -3.68
N LYS A 91 -2.97 5.24 -4.31
CA LYS A 91 -4.21 4.84 -3.66
C LYS A 91 -4.02 3.47 -3.03
N ARG A 92 -3.96 3.42 -1.69
CA ARG A 92 -3.72 2.22 -0.90
C ARG A 92 -4.90 1.26 -0.86
N PHE A 93 -6.12 1.80 -0.74
CA PHE A 93 -7.35 1.02 -0.63
C PHE A 93 -8.19 1.14 -1.88
N MET A 94 -8.66 0.02 -2.40
CA MET A 94 -9.51 -0.09 -3.56
C MET A 94 -10.69 -1.00 -3.26
N HIS A 95 -11.90 -0.52 -3.55
CA HIS A 95 -13.12 -1.33 -3.47
C HIS A 95 -13.77 -1.36 -4.86
N HIS A 96 -13.55 -2.44 -5.60
CA HIS A 96 -14.15 -2.69 -6.90
C HIS A 96 -15.49 -3.39 -6.71
N TYR A 97 -16.45 -3.00 -7.52
CA TYR A 97 -17.81 -3.52 -7.46
C TYR A 97 -18.25 -3.95 -8.87
N ASN A 98 -18.67 -5.19 -9.00
CA ASN A 98 -19.16 -5.77 -10.23
C ASN A 98 -20.62 -6.17 -10.07
N PHE A 99 -21.44 -5.78 -11.07
CA PHE A 99 -22.87 -6.09 -11.14
C PHE A 99 -23.18 -6.79 -12.47
N PRO A 100 -22.88 -8.10 -12.59
CA PRO A 100 -23.12 -8.84 -13.81
C PRO A 100 -24.64 -9.02 -14.06
N GLN A 101 -25.03 -9.11 -15.32
CA GLN A 101 -26.44 -9.21 -15.74
C GLN A 101 -27.15 -10.41 -15.12
N TYR A 102 -26.46 -11.52 -14.90
CA TYR A 102 -27.05 -12.71 -14.28
C TYR A 102 -27.57 -12.46 -12.85
N SER A 103 -27.05 -11.45 -12.14
CA SER A 103 -27.48 -11.10 -10.78
C SER A 103 -28.95 -10.67 -10.69
N VAL A 104 -29.53 -10.24 -11.81
CA VAL A 104 -30.94 -9.89 -11.94
C VAL A 104 -31.68 -10.83 -12.92
N GLY A 105 -31.06 -11.96 -13.25
CA GLY A 105 -31.67 -12.97 -14.17
C GLY A 105 -31.67 -12.55 -15.65
N GLU A 106 -30.88 -11.56 -16.03
CA GLU A 106 -30.83 -11.04 -17.39
C GLU A 106 -29.61 -11.56 -18.14
N THR A 107 -29.66 -11.42 -19.46
CA THR A 107 -28.53 -11.63 -20.36
C THR A 107 -28.04 -10.30 -20.88
N GLY A 108 -26.73 -10.14 -21.05
CA GLY A 108 -26.16 -8.90 -21.53
C GLY A 108 -24.69 -9.01 -21.89
N ARG A 109 -24.12 -7.89 -22.36
CA ARG A 109 -22.68 -7.83 -22.65
C ARG A 109 -21.88 -7.76 -21.35
N TYR A 110 -20.86 -8.59 -21.26
CA TYR A 110 -19.83 -8.48 -20.25
C TYR A 110 -18.80 -7.45 -20.73
N GLY A 111 -18.55 -6.40 -19.93
CA GLY A 111 -17.67 -5.30 -20.31
C GLY A 111 -17.08 -4.58 -19.11
N ALA A 112 -16.49 -3.42 -19.35
CA ALA A 112 -15.98 -2.55 -18.27
C ALA A 112 -17.13 -2.07 -17.37
N PRO A 113 -16.87 -1.83 -16.07
CA PRO A 113 -17.86 -1.30 -15.15
C PRO A 113 -18.47 0.02 -15.64
N GLY A 114 -19.79 0.12 -15.59
CA GLY A 114 -20.53 1.33 -15.90
C GLY A 114 -20.46 2.36 -14.76
N ARG A 115 -21.09 3.51 -14.95
CA ARG A 115 -21.10 4.59 -13.94
C ARG A 115 -21.75 4.17 -12.63
N ARG A 116 -22.76 3.29 -12.68
CA ARG A 116 -23.46 2.77 -11.49
C ARG A 116 -22.51 1.91 -10.65
N GLU A 117 -21.78 0.99 -11.28
CA GLU A 117 -20.81 0.12 -10.60
C GLU A 117 -19.67 0.94 -9.98
N ILE A 118 -19.16 1.95 -10.72
CA ILE A 118 -18.13 2.85 -10.20
C ILE A 118 -18.63 3.62 -8.96
N GLY A 119 -19.85 4.15 -9.02
CA GLY A 119 -20.48 4.86 -7.90
C GLY A 119 -20.71 3.98 -6.67
N HIS A 120 -21.18 2.74 -6.87
CA HIS A 120 -21.37 1.76 -5.80
C HIS A 120 -20.02 1.32 -5.20
N GLY A 121 -19.02 1.12 -6.02
CA GLY A 121 -17.65 0.85 -5.57
C GLY A 121 -17.09 1.98 -4.70
N ALA A 122 -17.24 3.23 -5.15
CA ALA A 122 -16.81 4.42 -4.41
C ALA A 122 -17.53 4.61 -3.08
N LEU A 123 -18.82 4.25 -3.00
CA LEU A 123 -19.57 4.28 -1.73
C LEU A 123 -19.02 3.24 -0.76
N GLY A 124 -18.78 2.01 -1.22
CA GLY A 124 -18.19 0.94 -0.40
C GLY A 124 -16.78 1.27 0.06
N GLU A 125 -15.96 1.85 -0.81
CA GLU A 125 -14.62 2.32 -0.48
C GLU A 125 -14.67 3.35 0.65
N ARG A 126 -15.47 4.41 0.50
CA ARG A 126 -15.63 5.46 1.52
C ARG A 126 -16.13 4.90 2.84
N ALA A 127 -17.03 3.91 2.80
CA ALA A 127 -17.59 3.31 4.01
C ALA A 127 -16.56 2.50 4.81
N LEU A 128 -15.68 1.78 4.13
CA LEU A 128 -14.70 0.88 4.75
C LEU A 128 -13.37 1.56 5.06
N GLU A 129 -12.96 2.55 4.28
CA GLU A 129 -11.70 3.26 4.47
C GLU A 129 -11.55 3.86 5.88
N GLN A 130 -12.65 4.32 6.49
CA GLN A 130 -12.65 4.95 7.82
C GLN A 130 -12.23 4.01 8.95
N VAL A 131 -12.38 2.70 8.75
CA VAL A 131 -12.06 1.69 9.76
C VAL A 131 -10.75 0.95 9.49
N LEU A 132 -10.08 1.24 8.38
CA LEU A 132 -8.80 0.60 8.07
C LEU A 132 -7.69 1.05 9.05
N PRO A 133 -6.74 0.16 9.36
CA PRO A 133 -5.54 0.51 10.11
C PRO A 133 -4.66 1.51 9.34
N SER A 134 -3.80 2.23 10.05
CA SER A 134 -2.80 3.09 9.41
C SER A 134 -1.81 2.29 8.55
N LEU A 135 -1.07 2.97 7.70
CA LEU A 135 -0.02 2.33 6.89
C LEU A 135 1.11 1.78 7.77
N GLU A 136 1.39 2.45 8.89
CA GLU A 136 2.42 2.03 9.86
C GLU A 136 2.03 0.73 10.59
N GLU A 137 0.73 0.59 10.93
CA GLU A 137 0.20 -0.60 11.61
C GLU A 137 0.02 -1.79 10.66
N PHE A 138 -0.33 -1.52 9.39
CA PHE A 138 -0.61 -2.55 8.40
C PHE A 138 -0.11 -2.12 7.00
N PRO A 139 1.17 -2.35 6.67
CA PRO A 139 1.83 -1.78 5.50
C PRO A 139 1.48 -2.46 4.17
N TYR A 140 0.20 -2.74 3.93
CA TYR A 140 -0.30 -3.36 2.71
C TYR A 140 -1.15 -2.40 1.88
N ALA A 141 -1.05 -2.52 0.56
CA ALA A 141 -2.13 -2.14 -0.34
C ALA A 141 -3.26 -3.18 -0.22
N ILE A 142 -4.49 -2.70 -0.12
CA ILE A 142 -5.68 -3.51 0.16
C ILE A 142 -6.65 -3.38 -1.00
N ARG A 143 -7.02 -4.48 -1.63
CA ARG A 143 -8.01 -4.50 -2.71
C ARG A 143 -9.15 -5.43 -2.36
N LEU A 144 -10.36 -4.92 -2.34
CA LEU A 144 -11.60 -5.68 -2.31
C LEU A 144 -12.22 -5.71 -3.69
N VAL A 145 -12.71 -6.86 -4.10
CA VAL A 145 -13.54 -7.03 -5.29
C VAL A 145 -14.84 -7.66 -4.85
N ALA A 146 -15.92 -6.90 -4.96
CA ALA A 146 -17.27 -7.37 -4.65
C ALA A 146 -17.99 -7.78 -5.93
N GLU A 147 -18.42 -9.04 -5.99
CA GLU A 147 -19.25 -9.63 -7.04
C GLU A 147 -20.67 -9.78 -6.53
N VAL A 148 -21.64 -9.15 -7.19
CA VAL A 148 -23.05 -9.32 -6.87
C VAL A 148 -23.55 -10.59 -7.55
N LEU A 149 -23.93 -11.58 -6.75
CA LEU A 149 -24.37 -12.89 -7.23
C LEU A 149 -25.86 -12.90 -7.51
N GLU A 150 -26.65 -12.21 -6.67
CA GLU A 150 -28.09 -12.02 -6.81
C GLU A 150 -28.50 -10.64 -6.30
N SER A 151 -29.48 -9.98 -6.92
CA SER A 151 -29.91 -8.64 -6.49
C SER A 151 -31.42 -8.42 -6.62
N ASN A 152 -32.03 -8.07 -5.49
CA ASN A 152 -33.36 -7.46 -5.40
C ASN A 152 -33.27 -6.21 -4.53
N GLY A 153 -32.48 -5.23 -4.99
CA GLY A 153 -32.27 -3.95 -4.31
C GLY A 153 -31.13 -3.95 -3.26
N SER A 154 -30.53 -2.81 -3.09
CA SER A 154 -29.48 -2.53 -2.08
C SER A 154 -28.22 -3.41 -2.15
N SER A 155 -27.79 -3.79 -3.34
CA SER A 155 -26.59 -4.62 -3.55
C SER A 155 -25.30 -3.92 -3.10
N SER A 156 -25.21 -2.57 -3.19
CA SER A 156 -24.06 -1.80 -2.69
C SER A 156 -23.88 -1.95 -1.18
N GLN A 157 -24.98 -2.00 -0.41
CA GLN A 157 -24.91 -2.17 1.04
C GLN A 157 -24.55 -3.62 1.41
N ALA A 158 -24.99 -4.60 0.63
CA ALA A 158 -24.56 -5.98 0.77
C ALA A 158 -23.05 -6.12 0.51
N SER A 159 -22.51 -5.41 -0.51
CA SER A 159 -21.07 -5.44 -0.81
C SER A 159 -20.21 -4.84 0.32
N ILE A 160 -20.72 -3.85 1.05
CA ILE A 160 -20.03 -3.30 2.24
C ILE A 160 -19.98 -4.36 3.36
N CYS A 161 -21.09 -5.05 3.62
CA CYS A 161 -21.13 -6.11 4.62
C CYS A 161 -20.20 -7.27 4.24
N ALA A 162 -20.24 -7.73 2.99
CA ALA A 162 -19.33 -8.75 2.47
C ALA A 162 -17.86 -8.30 2.52
N GLY A 163 -17.58 -7.03 2.24
CA GLY A 163 -16.26 -6.43 2.34
C GLY A 163 -15.73 -6.42 3.77
N THR A 164 -16.57 -6.09 4.75
CA THR A 164 -16.24 -6.19 6.18
C THR A 164 -15.84 -7.62 6.56
N LEU A 165 -16.66 -8.60 6.17
CA LEU A 165 -16.36 -10.02 6.42
C LEU A 165 -15.03 -10.44 5.78
N ALA A 166 -14.79 -10.04 4.52
CA ALA A 166 -13.57 -10.38 3.81
C ALA A 166 -12.31 -9.76 4.46
N LEU A 167 -12.39 -8.50 4.92
CA LEU A 167 -11.31 -7.83 5.65
C LEU A 167 -10.98 -8.56 6.95
N MET A 168 -12.00 -8.86 7.76
CA MET A 168 -11.82 -9.55 9.04
C MET A 168 -11.32 -10.97 8.86
N ALA A 169 -11.88 -11.73 7.90
CA ALA A 169 -11.44 -13.09 7.56
C ALA A 169 -10.00 -13.11 7.03
N GLY A 170 -9.56 -12.05 6.35
CA GLY A 170 -8.21 -11.91 5.82
C GLY A 170 -7.17 -11.44 6.83
N GLY A 171 -7.57 -11.09 8.06
CA GLY A 171 -6.66 -10.64 9.11
C GLY A 171 -6.27 -9.15 9.00
N VAL A 172 -7.07 -8.34 8.30
CA VAL A 172 -6.90 -6.88 8.32
C VAL A 172 -7.43 -6.35 9.65
N PRO A 173 -6.61 -5.71 10.49
CA PRO A 173 -7.02 -5.27 11.82
C PRO A 173 -7.87 -3.99 11.73
N ILE A 174 -9.09 -4.11 11.20
CA ILE A 174 -10.03 -2.98 11.13
C ILE A 174 -10.46 -2.55 12.54
N LYS A 175 -10.69 -1.25 12.73
CA LYS A 175 -11.06 -0.66 14.02
C LYS A 175 -12.41 -1.19 14.54
N ALA A 176 -13.35 -1.42 13.64
CA ALA A 176 -14.67 -1.95 13.93
C ALA A 176 -15.33 -2.48 12.64
N PRO A 177 -16.25 -3.46 12.74
CA PRO A 177 -17.03 -3.91 11.60
C PRO A 177 -17.99 -2.82 11.13
N VAL A 178 -18.23 -2.77 9.81
CA VAL A 178 -19.14 -1.84 9.14
C VAL A 178 -20.29 -2.63 8.53
N ALA A 179 -21.52 -2.20 8.78
CA ALA A 179 -22.71 -2.69 8.12
C ALA A 179 -23.40 -1.59 7.32
N GLY A 180 -24.02 -1.95 6.23
CA GLY A 180 -24.79 -1.05 5.37
C GLY A 180 -26.23 -1.45 5.21
N ILE A 181 -27.15 -0.46 5.16
CA ILE A 181 -28.56 -0.61 4.94
C ILE A 181 -29.09 0.46 3.99
N ALA A 182 -30.13 0.16 3.21
CA ALA A 182 -30.86 1.16 2.45
C ALA A 182 -32.26 1.35 3.03
N MET A 183 -32.59 2.62 3.24
CA MET A 183 -33.89 3.11 3.68
C MET A 183 -34.62 3.69 2.48
N GLY A 184 -35.94 3.63 2.52
CA GLY A 184 -36.80 4.25 1.52
C GLY A 184 -37.79 5.22 2.14
N LEU A 185 -38.41 6.01 1.30
CA LEU A 185 -39.50 6.90 1.66
C LEU A 185 -40.61 6.79 0.61
N ILE A 186 -41.84 6.68 1.07
CA ILE A 186 -43.01 6.86 0.23
C ILE A 186 -43.93 7.90 0.91
N SER A 187 -44.33 8.92 0.15
CA SER A 187 -45.17 10.02 0.64
C SER A 187 -46.30 10.34 -0.34
N ASP A 188 -47.47 10.64 0.19
CA ASP A 188 -48.61 11.16 -0.59
C ASP A 188 -48.68 12.71 -0.56
N GLY A 189 -47.65 13.37 0.00
CA GLY A 189 -47.57 14.80 0.17
C GLY A 189 -48.12 15.27 1.54
N THR A 190 -48.88 14.46 2.24
CA THR A 190 -49.41 14.73 3.60
C THR A 190 -48.88 13.71 4.58
N ASN A 191 -48.97 12.44 4.23
CA ASN A 191 -48.48 11.33 5.02
C ASN A 191 -47.21 10.79 4.40
N TYR A 192 -46.34 10.21 5.20
CA TYR A 192 -45.15 9.53 4.73
C TYR A 192 -44.92 8.23 5.49
N THR A 193 -44.16 7.35 4.88
CA THR A 193 -43.70 6.10 5.48
C THR A 193 -42.22 5.89 5.15
N VAL A 194 -41.41 5.77 6.19
CA VAL A 194 -40.01 5.39 6.09
C VAL A 194 -39.94 3.85 6.05
N LEU A 195 -39.22 3.31 5.09
CA LEU A 195 -39.02 1.88 4.90
C LEU A 195 -37.61 1.47 5.24
N THR A 196 -37.48 0.36 5.98
CA THR A 196 -36.18 -0.24 6.29
C THR A 196 -35.90 -1.38 5.30
N ASP A 197 -34.70 -1.47 4.76
CA ASP A 197 -34.25 -2.52 3.83
C ASP A 197 -35.15 -2.62 2.59
N ILE A 198 -35.11 -1.60 1.75
CA ILE A 198 -35.90 -1.53 0.52
C ILE A 198 -35.47 -2.59 -0.51
N GLN A 199 -36.44 -3.18 -1.17
CA GLN A 199 -36.28 -4.04 -2.34
C GLN A 199 -36.44 -3.26 -3.65
N GLY A 200 -36.23 -3.94 -4.79
CA GLY A 200 -36.22 -3.30 -6.12
C GLY A 200 -37.47 -2.51 -6.46
N LEU A 201 -38.69 -3.03 -6.17
CA LEU A 201 -39.96 -2.33 -6.43
C LEU A 201 -40.08 -1.06 -5.55
N GLU A 202 -39.63 -1.13 -4.30
CA GLU A 202 -39.69 0.00 -3.36
C GLU A 202 -38.66 1.07 -3.70
N ASP A 203 -37.49 0.70 -4.22
CA ASP A 203 -36.51 1.62 -4.79
C ASP A 203 -37.08 2.28 -6.05
N HIS A 204 -37.70 1.51 -6.93
CA HIS A 204 -38.24 2.02 -8.20
C HIS A 204 -39.41 3.00 -7.99
N PHE A 205 -40.35 2.65 -7.13
CA PHE A 205 -41.57 3.41 -6.89
C PHE A 205 -41.48 4.38 -5.69
N GLY A 206 -40.40 4.37 -4.94
CA GLY A 206 -40.19 5.22 -3.78
C GLY A 206 -39.76 6.64 -4.13
N ASP A 207 -39.88 7.54 -3.16
CA ASP A 207 -39.56 8.96 -3.26
C ASP A 207 -38.13 9.29 -2.80
N MET A 208 -37.52 8.39 -2.04
CA MET A 208 -36.14 8.50 -1.56
C MET A 208 -35.51 7.10 -1.49
N ASP A 209 -34.25 7.01 -1.91
CA ASP A 209 -33.31 5.93 -1.63
C ASP A 209 -32.18 6.50 -0.75
N PHE A 210 -32.10 6.05 0.50
CA PHE A 210 -31.19 6.56 1.49
C PHE A 210 -30.30 5.45 2.04
N LYS A 211 -29.05 5.40 1.62
CA LYS A 211 -28.06 4.39 1.99
C LYS A 211 -27.22 4.88 3.15
N VAL A 212 -27.14 4.09 4.21
CA VAL A 212 -26.40 4.39 5.43
C VAL A 212 -25.47 3.24 5.77
N ALA A 213 -24.18 3.50 5.80
CA ALA A 213 -23.19 2.55 6.28
C ALA A 213 -22.49 3.07 7.53
N GLY A 214 -22.08 2.17 8.42
CA GLY A 214 -21.37 2.56 9.64
C GLY A 214 -21.16 1.43 10.64
N THR A 215 -20.42 1.75 11.68
CA THR A 215 -20.13 0.91 12.83
C THR A 215 -21.21 1.07 13.92
N ARG A 216 -21.01 0.44 15.07
CA ARG A 216 -21.86 0.70 16.25
C ARG A 216 -21.69 2.11 16.80
N GLU A 217 -20.52 2.72 16.62
CA GLU A 217 -20.21 4.04 17.15
C GLU A 217 -20.73 5.17 16.26
N GLY A 218 -20.62 5.02 14.93
CA GLY A 218 -20.97 6.10 14.02
C GLY A 218 -21.20 5.66 12.58
N ILE A 219 -21.60 6.64 11.76
CA ILE A 219 -21.82 6.50 10.33
C ILE A 219 -20.49 6.75 9.63
N THR A 220 -20.12 5.87 8.69
CA THR A 220 -18.89 5.98 7.90
C THR A 220 -19.15 6.45 6.47
N ALA A 221 -20.37 6.20 5.93
CA ALA A 221 -20.77 6.73 4.64
C ALA A 221 -22.29 6.89 4.52
N LEU A 222 -22.67 7.87 3.73
CA LEU A 222 -24.06 8.19 3.37
C LEU A 222 -24.16 8.39 1.85
N GLN A 223 -25.28 7.93 1.29
CA GLN A 223 -25.73 8.34 -0.04
C GLN A 223 -27.25 8.51 -0.01
N MET A 224 -27.73 9.62 -0.55
CA MET A 224 -29.16 9.91 -0.65
C MET A 224 -29.50 10.25 -2.11
N ASP A 225 -30.54 9.64 -2.61
CA ASP A 225 -31.20 10.00 -3.87
C ASP A 225 -32.66 10.35 -3.56
N ILE A 226 -33.09 11.55 -3.96
CA ILE A 226 -34.43 12.07 -3.67
C ILE A 226 -35.10 12.39 -5.00
N LYS A 227 -36.28 11.79 -5.22
CA LYS A 227 -37.09 11.97 -6.45
C LYS A 227 -38.19 13.04 -6.28
N ILE A 228 -38.31 13.63 -5.09
CA ILE A 228 -39.26 14.69 -4.73
C ILE A 228 -38.53 16.00 -4.42
N SER A 229 -39.26 17.10 -4.21
CA SER A 229 -38.66 18.43 -4.02
C SER A 229 -37.80 18.61 -2.78
N GLY A 230 -37.85 17.65 -1.84
CA GLY A 230 -37.08 17.65 -0.62
C GLY A 230 -37.74 16.83 0.48
N ILE A 231 -37.02 16.59 1.57
CA ILE A 231 -37.48 15.94 2.78
C ILE A 231 -37.32 16.87 3.98
N THR A 232 -38.13 16.68 5.03
CA THR A 232 -37.99 17.44 6.25
C THR A 232 -36.91 16.88 7.17
N PRO A 233 -36.36 17.69 8.11
CA PRO A 233 -35.41 17.19 9.11
C PRO A 233 -35.98 16.05 9.95
N GLU A 234 -37.31 16.03 10.20
CA GLU A 234 -38.00 14.98 10.96
C GLU A 234 -37.95 13.65 10.23
N ILE A 235 -38.26 13.63 8.93
CA ILE A 235 -38.16 12.43 8.07
C ILE A 235 -36.74 11.91 8.07
N LEU A 236 -35.74 12.78 7.92
CA LEU A 236 -34.34 12.39 7.96
C LEU A 236 -33.92 11.80 9.31
N ALA A 237 -34.38 12.42 10.42
CA ALA A 237 -34.09 11.92 11.76
C ALA A 237 -34.72 10.54 12.02
N GLU A 238 -35.95 10.32 11.55
CA GLU A 238 -36.62 9.02 11.63
C GLU A 238 -35.87 7.96 10.78
N ALA A 239 -35.52 8.28 9.54
CA ALA A 239 -34.80 7.38 8.66
C ALA A 239 -33.41 6.99 9.24
N LEU A 240 -32.70 7.93 9.84
CA LEU A 240 -31.42 7.67 10.51
C LEU A 240 -31.59 6.80 11.76
N ALA A 241 -32.65 7.01 12.56
CA ALA A 241 -32.93 6.20 13.73
C ALA A 241 -33.26 4.74 13.36
N GLN A 242 -34.11 4.53 12.34
CA GLN A 242 -34.43 3.22 11.82
C GLN A 242 -33.20 2.54 11.19
N ALA A 243 -32.39 3.29 10.40
CA ALA A 243 -31.16 2.80 9.83
C ALA A 243 -30.15 2.35 10.89
N LYS A 244 -30.07 3.05 12.04
CA LYS A 244 -29.21 2.64 13.16
C LYS A 244 -29.64 1.29 13.72
N THR A 245 -30.93 1.09 13.97
CA THR A 245 -31.48 -0.17 14.47
C THR A 245 -31.21 -1.31 13.51
N ALA A 246 -31.46 -1.09 12.22
CA ALA A 246 -31.24 -2.07 11.16
C ALA A 246 -29.76 -2.45 11.03
N ARG A 247 -28.86 -1.46 11.04
CA ARG A 247 -27.41 -1.73 10.98
C ARG A 247 -26.93 -2.55 12.16
N PHE A 248 -27.47 -2.32 13.34
CA PHE A 248 -27.09 -3.09 14.55
C PHE A 248 -27.51 -4.55 14.42
N GLN A 249 -28.69 -4.85 13.87
CA GLN A 249 -29.09 -6.24 13.59
C GLN A 249 -28.17 -6.92 12.56
N ILE A 250 -27.73 -6.18 11.54
CA ILE A 250 -26.78 -6.71 10.56
C ILE A 250 -25.40 -6.94 11.20
N LEU A 251 -24.93 -6.00 12.05
CA LEU A 251 -23.67 -6.14 12.80
C LEU A 251 -23.71 -7.35 13.74
N ASP A 252 -24.86 -7.65 14.38
CA ASP A 252 -25.01 -8.85 15.21
C ASP A 252 -24.74 -10.13 14.40
N VAL A 253 -25.21 -10.21 13.15
CA VAL A 253 -24.98 -11.36 12.27
C VAL A 253 -23.51 -11.42 11.81
N ILE A 254 -22.92 -10.29 11.44
CA ILE A 254 -21.49 -10.21 11.06
C ILE A 254 -20.61 -10.66 12.23
N GLU A 255 -20.85 -10.13 13.44
CA GLU A 255 -20.08 -10.42 14.65
C GLU A 255 -20.30 -11.87 15.15
N ALA A 256 -21.48 -12.45 14.91
CA ALA A 256 -21.74 -13.87 15.17
C ALA A 256 -20.93 -14.79 14.22
N THR A 257 -20.71 -14.35 12.99
CA THR A 257 -19.91 -15.09 11.98
C THR A 257 -18.41 -14.95 12.23
N ILE A 258 -17.97 -13.73 12.54
CA ILE A 258 -16.59 -13.44 12.89
C ILE A 258 -16.55 -12.28 13.88
N ALA A 259 -16.18 -12.55 15.13
CA ALA A 259 -16.23 -11.58 16.22
C ALA A 259 -15.08 -10.56 16.18
N GLN A 260 -13.91 -10.98 15.70
CA GLN A 260 -12.70 -10.17 15.63
C GLN A 260 -11.94 -10.48 14.33
N PRO A 261 -11.19 -9.54 13.78
CA PRO A 261 -10.25 -9.84 12.69
C PRO A 261 -9.31 -10.98 13.10
N ARG A 262 -8.99 -11.86 12.17
CA ARG A 262 -8.01 -12.92 12.41
C ARG A 262 -6.63 -12.32 12.71
N GLU A 263 -5.91 -12.98 13.61
CA GLU A 263 -4.54 -12.58 13.95
C GLU A 263 -3.53 -12.93 12.84
N GLU A 264 -3.79 -14.05 12.14
CA GLU A 264 -2.91 -14.54 11.09
C GLU A 264 -3.47 -14.26 9.69
N LEU A 265 -2.62 -13.75 8.83
CA LEU A 265 -2.91 -13.63 7.40
C LEU A 265 -3.10 -15.00 6.76
N ALA A 266 -3.77 -15.02 5.60
CA ALA A 266 -3.87 -16.24 4.80
C ALA A 266 -2.47 -16.75 4.39
N PRO A 267 -2.28 -18.06 4.26
CA PRO A 267 -1.00 -18.62 3.80
C PRO A 267 -0.57 -18.12 2.41
N SER A 268 -1.54 -17.74 1.56
CA SER A 268 -1.32 -17.17 0.24
C SER A 268 -0.99 -15.68 0.26
N ALA A 269 -1.28 -14.97 1.36
CA ALA A 269 -0.98 -13.56 1.48
C ALA A 269 0.52 -13.31 1.63
N PRO A 270 1.08 -12.27 1.00
CA PRO A 270 2.47 -11.91 1.20
C PRO A 270 2.69 -11.49 2.66
N LYS A 271 3.69 -12.09 3.30
CA LYS A 271 4.19 -11.63 4.60
C LYS A 271 5.11 -10.45 4.38
N ILE A 272 5.08 -9.50 5.30
CA ILE A 272 5.94 -8.32 5.29
C ILE A 272 6.79 -8.36 6.56
N ASP A 273 8.08 -8.15 6.40
CA ASP A 273 8.96 -7.84 7.50
C ASP A 273 9.78 -6.61 7.16
N THR A 274 10.13 -5.83 8.16
CA THR A 274 10.82 -4.55 7.98
C THR A 274 12.14 -4.52 8.72
N ILE A 275 13.12 -3.83 8.14
CA ILE A 275 14.40 -3.55 8.77
C ILE A 275 14.78 -2.09 8.51
N MET A 276 15.21 -1.37 9.56
CA MET A 276 15.75 -0.03 9.40
C MET A 276 17.20 -0.09 8.92
N ILE A 277 17.48 0.58 7.83
CA ILE A 277 18.81 0.73 7.25
C ILE A 277 19.26 2.18 7.48
N PRO A 278 20.48 2.43 7.95
CA PRO A 278 21.02 3.79 7.98
C PRO A 278 20.98 4.42 6.58
N VAL A 279 20.51 5.68 6.50
CA VAL A 279 20.28 6.40 5.23
C VAL A 279 21.53 6.43 4.34
N ASP A 280 22.71 6.57 4.94
CA ASP A 280 23.99 6.53 4.23
C ASP A 280 24.32 5.15 3.65
N LYS A 281 23.71 4.08 4.13
CA LYS A 281 23.86 2.69 3.67
C LYS A 281 22.87 2.26 2.61
N ILE A 282 21.80 3.02 2.37
CA ILE A 282 20.80 2.69 1.33
C ILE A 282 21.50 2.42 0.00
N LYS A 283 22.45 3.28 -0.40
CA LYS A 283 23.21 3.11 -1.63
C LYS A 283 24.07 1.84 -1.68
N VAL A 284 24.46 1.30 -0.53
CA VAL A 284 25.21 0.04 -0.42
C VAL A 284 24.31 -1.15 -0.67
N VAL A 285 23.10 -1.12 -0.13
CA VAL A 285 22.09 -2.18 -0.31
C VAL A 285 21.53 -2.20 -1.73
N ILE A 286 21.24 -1.02 -2.29
CA ILE A 286 20.77 -0.91 -3.67
C ILE A 286 21.90 -1.30 -4.67
N GLY A 287 23.11 -0.84 -4.42
CA GLY A 287 24.25 -1.04 -5.32
C GLY A 287 24.21 -0.11 -6.53
N LYS A 288 25.25 -0.21 -7.39
CA LYS A 288 25.36 0.61 -8.61
C LYS A 288 24.30 0.15 -9.62
N GLY A 289 23.33 1.05 -9.91
CA GLY A 289 22.24 0.75 -10.87
C GLY A 289 21.31 -0.37 -10.42
N GLY A 290 21.21 -0.66 -9.11
CA GLY A 290 20.33 -1.70 -8.59
C GLY A 290 20.96 -3.09 -8.47
N GLU A 291 22.21 -3.28 -8.92
CA GLU A 291 22.85 -4.60 -9.04
C GLU A 291 22.86 -5.42 -7.75
N GLN A 292 23.01 -4.77 -6.59
CA GLN A 292 23.10 -5.48 -5.31
C GLN A 292 21.72 -5.94 -4.83
N ILE A 293 20.71 -5.10 -4.93
CA ILE A 293 19.34 -5.44 -4.55
C ILE A 293 18.78 -6.53 -5.49
N ASP A 294 19.08 -6.45 -6.79
CA ASP A 294 18.68 -7.47 -7.76
C ASP A 294 19.29 -8.85 -7.45
N LYS A 295 20.55 -8.88 -6.95
CA LYS A 295 21.19 -10.13 -6.50
C LYS A 295 20.47 -10.72 -5.28
N ILE A 296 20.09 -9.88 -4.32
CA ILE A 296 19.36 -10.35 -3.13
C ILE A 296 18.01 -10.93 -3.56
N ILE A 297 17.28 -10.22 -4.42
CA ILE A 297 15.98 -10.66 -4.96
C ILE A 297 16.14 -11.98 -5.73
N ALA A 298 17.16 -12.10 -6.57
CA ALA A 298 17.41 -13.33 -7.35
C ALA A 298 17.80 -14.53 -6.46
N GLU A 299 18.54 -14.31 -5.38
CA GLU A 299 18.98 -15.37 -4.46
C GLU A 299 17.85 -15.86 -3.56
N THR A 300 16.99 -14.93 -3.07
CA THR A 300 15.99 -15.23 -2.05
C THR A 300 14.56 -15.35 -2.58
N GLY A 301 14.28 -14.81 -3.77
CA GLY A 301 12.93 -14.80 -4.34
C GLY A 301 11.96 -13.81 -3.68
N VAL A 302 12.44 -12.92 -2.79
CA VAL A 302 11.63 -11.90 -2.14
C VAL A 302 11.43 -10.68 -3.04
N LYS A 303 10.45 -9.82 -2.70
CA LYS A 303 10.38 -8.44 -3.19
C LYS A 303 10.91 -7.51 -2.09
N ILE A 304 11.63 -6.46 -2.46
CA ILE A 304 12.21 -5.49 -1.52
C ILE A 304 11.82 -4.09 -1.97
N ASP A 305 11.37 -3.28 -1.02
CA ASP A 305 11.12 -1.85 -1.19
C ASP A 305 11.88 -1.08 -0.11
N ILE A 306 12.55 0.02 -0.48
CA ILE A 306 13.34 0.83 0.45
C ILE A 306 12.95 2.28 0.23
N ASP A 307 12.48 2.95 1.29
CA ASP A 307 12.17 4.37 1.25
C ASP A 307 13.40 5.26 1.49
N ASP A 308 13.23 6.55 1.30
CA ASP A 308 14.31 7.53 1.48
C ASP A 308 14.72 7.71 2.95
N GLU A 309 13.91 7.25 3.89
CA GLU A 309 14.16 7.31 5.35
C GLU A 309 14.92 6.07 5.85
N GLY A 310 15.06 5.05 4.98
CA GLY A 310 15.79 3.82 5.26
C GLY A 310 14.93 2.68 5.78
N LEU A 311 13.60 2.79 5.75
CA LEU A 311 12.72 1.67 6.02
C LEU A 311 12.76 0.70 4.83
N CYS A 312 13.36 -0.46 5.04
CA CYS A 312 13.41 -1.54 4.06
C CYS A 312 12.33 -2.56 4.37
N SER A 313 11.36 -2.67 3.47
CA SER A 313 10.25 -3.62 3.53
C SER A 313 10.54 -4.83 2.64
N ILE A 314 10.45 -6.02 3.19
CA ILE A 314 10.75 -7.29 2.53
C ILE A 314 9.49 -8.13 2.48
N PHE A 315 9.11 -8.59 1.30
CA PHE A 315 7.84 -9.25 1.03
C PHE A 315 8.06 -10.65 0.45
N SER A 316 7.43 -11.66 1.03
CA SER A 316 7.36 -13.01 0.47
C SER A 316 6.20 -13.80 1.10
N SER A 317 5.71 -14.84 0.43
CA SER A 317 4.85 -15.85 1.05
C SER A 317 5.64 -16.82 1.98
N ASP A 318 6.96 -16.89 1.80
CA ASP A 318 7.86 -17.74 2.56
C ASP A 318 8.67 -16.93 3.59
N GLN A 319 8.46 -17.22 4.89
CA GLN A 319 9.18 -16.57 5.99
C GLN A 319 10.68 -16.83 5.94
N SER A 320 11.09 -18.02 5.53
CA SER A 320 12.52 -18.39 5.46
C SER A 320 13.27 -17.54 4.42
N ALA A 321 12.60 -17.19 3.33
CA ALA A 321 13.14 -16.29 2.31
C ALA A 321 13.33 -14.85 2.84
N ILE A 322 12.35 -14.38 3.63
CA ILE A 322 12.42 -13.06 4.29
C ILE A 322 13.59 -13.03 5.28
N ASP A 323 13.69 -14.03 6.14
CA ASP A 323 14.75 -14.12 7.15
C ASP A 323 16.13 -14.13 6.49
N ARG A 324 16.28 -14.88 5.39
CA ARG A 324 17.51 -14.92 4.60
C ARG A 324 17.87 -13.57 3.99
N ALA A 325 16.88 -12.89 3.43
CA ALA A 325 17.10 -11.54 2.86
C ALA A 325 17.51 -10.54 3.95
N LYS A 326 16.88 -10.60 5.14
CA LYS A 326 17.25 -9.77 6.30
C LYS A 326 18.67 -10.03 6.74
N GLU A 327 19.11 -11.29 6.80
CA GLU A 327 20.49 -11.63 7.14
C GLU A 327 21.48 -11.01 6.15
N ILE A 328 21.21 -11.13 4.83
CA ILE A 328 22.09 -10.55 3.80
C ILE A 328 22.14 -9.02 3.93
N ILE A 329 20.99 -8.37 4.09
CA ILE A 329 20.92 -6.91 4.25
C ILE A 329 21.65 -6.49 5.53
N ALA A 330 21.41 -7.15 6.66
CA ALA A 330 22.06 -6.85 7.93
C ALA A 330 23.59 -6.98 7.83
N GLU A 331 24.08 -7.98 7.10
CA GLU A 331 25.51 -8.16 6.85
C GLU A 331 26.10 -7.02 5.98
N LEU A 332 25.36 -6.56 4.97
CA LEU A 332 25.78 -5.45 4.09
C LEU A 332 25.87 -4.10 4.81
N VAL A 333 24.97 -3.86 5.76
CA VAL A 333 24.91 -2.60 6.53
C VAL A 333 25.67 -2.66 7.85
N ARG A 334 26.20 -3.83 8.19
CA ARG A 334 26.94 -4.04 9.43
C ARG A 334 28.10 -3.07 9.57
N GLU A 335 28.23 -2.47 10.74
CA GLU A 335 29.35 -1.61 11.10
C GLU A 335 30.14 -2.19 12.28
N ALA A 336 31.45 -2.04 12.21
CA ALA A 336 32.28 -2.38 13.33
C ALA A 336 32.04 -1.42 14.51
N LYS A 337 31.99 -1.93 15.74
CA LYS A 337 31.85 -1.09 16.95
C LYS A 337 33.12 -1.16 17.78
N VAL A 338 33.44 -0.01 18.38
CA VAL A 338 34.59 0.09 19.30
C VAL A 338 34.41 -0.88 20.46
N GLY A 339 35.46 -1.68 20.75
CA GLY A 339 35.46 -2.68 21.80
C GLY A 339 35.10 -4.08 21.36
N GLU A 340 34.51 -4.28 20.18
CA GLU A 340 34.21 -5.62 19.62
C GLU A 340 35.48 -6.35 19.18
N VAL A 341 35.42 -7.68 19.21
CA VAL A 341 36.50 -8.57 18.81
C VAL A 341 36.07 -9.34 17.57
N TYR A 342 36.93 -9.33 16.55
CA TYR A 342 36.71 -9.99 15.29
C TYR A 342 37.82 -10.98 14.95
N GLU A 343 37.47 -12.09 14.30
CA GLU A 343 38.41 -12.90 13.54
C GLU A 343 38.53 -12.32 12.13
N ALA A 344 39.67 -11.75 11.82
CA ALA A 344 39.89 -10.97 10.62
C ALA A 344 41.03 -11.54 9.78
N LYS A 345 40.84 -11.58 8.44
CA LYS A 345 41.85 -12.08 7.52
C LYS A 345 42.79 -10.96 7.10
N VAL A 346 44.09 -11.20 7.14
CA VAL A 346 45.11 -10.26 6.67
C VAL A 346 45.04 -10.13 5.15
N VAL A 347 44.68 -8.95 4.66
CA VAL A 347 44.49 -8.67 3.22
C VAL A 347 45.62 -7.85 2.62
N ARG A 348 46.36 -7.09 3.44
CA ARG A 348 47.50 -6.29 2.97
C ARG A 348 48.48 -6.00 4.13
N ILE A 349 49.76 -6.05 3.82
CA ILE A 349 50.85 -5.76 4.77
C ILE A 349 51.59 -4.54 4.26
N GLU A 350 51.88 -3.60 5.17
CA GLU A 350 52.63 -2.38 4.96
C GLU A 350 53.75 -2.28 6.05
N SER A 351 54.78 -1.46 5.81
CA SER A 351 55.89 -1.30 6.74
C SER A 351 55.47 -0.78 8.13
N PHE A 352 54.33 -0.14 8.23
CA PHE A 352 53.79 0.45 9.48
C PHE A 352 52.70 -0.36 10.13
N GLY A 353 52.20 -1.40 9.48
CA GLY A 353 51.08 -2.20 9.99
C GLY A 353 50.46 -3.12 8.96
N ALA A 354 49.42 -3.82 9.33
CA ALA A 354 48.64 -4.68 8.44
C ALA A 354 47.20 -4.24 8.37
N PHE A 355 46.59 -4.43 7.19
CA PHE A 355 45.15 -4.30 7.00
C PHE A 355 44.52 -5.70 7.08
N VAL A 356 43.50 -5.78 7.90
CA VAL A 356 42.76 -7.01 8.15
C VAL A 356 41.29 -6.78 7.79
N ASN A 357 40.73 -7.70 7.03
CA ASN A 357 39.32 -7.65 6.65
C ASN A 357 38.47 -8.23 7.78
N LEU A 358 37.56 -7.39 8.33
CA LEU A 358 36.70 -7.77 9.44
C LEU A 358 35.49 -8.57 8.93
N PHE A 359 34.81 -8.01 7.93
CA PHE A 359 33.66 -8.60 7.23
C PHE A 359 33.36 -7.83 5.96
N GLY A 360 32.78 -8.46 4.95
CA GLY A 360 32.39 -7.84 3.68
C GLY A 360 33.49 -6.95 3.08
N LYS A 361 33.25 -5.66 3.00
CA LYS A 361 34.21 -4.65 2.50
C LYS A 361 34.90 -3.83 3.61
N GLN A 362 34.68 -4.17 4.87
CA GLN A 362 35.20 -3.40 6.01
C GLN A 362 36.59 -3.89 6.41
N ASP A 363 37.60 -3.09 6.15
CA ASP A 363 38.98 -3.32 6.59
C ASP A 363 39.30 -2.54 7.84
N ALA A 364 40.13 -3.10 8.70
CA ALA A 364 40.71 -2.43 9.85
C ALA A 364 42.23 -2.42 9.75
N MET A 365 42.85 -1.37 10.28
CA MET A 365 44.29 -1.24 10.33
C MET A 365 44.80 -1.68 11.71
N VAL A 366 45.74 -2.61 11.73
CA VAL A 366 46.52 -3.01 12.92
C VAL A 366 47.89 -2.43 12.78
N HIS A 367 48.17 -1.35 13.55
CA HIS A 367 49.47 -0.73 13.54
C HIS A 367 50.51 -1.67 14.14
N ILE A 368 51.79 -1.62 13.70
CA ILE A 368 52.85 -2.51 14.18
C ILE A 368 53.00 -2.50 15.69
N SER A 369 52.73 -1.39 16.36
CA SER A 369 52.78 -1.25 17.84
C SER A 369 51.56 -1.89 18.55
N GLU A 370 50.53 -2.25 17.80
CA GLU A 370 49.30 -2.86 18.31
C GLU A 370 49.22 -4.38 18.05
N MET A 371 50.30 -4.97 17.50
CA MET A 371 50.35 -6.39 17.18
C MET A 371 50.76 -7.24 18.39
N ALA A 372 51.74 -6.80 19.13
CA ALA A 372 52.25 -7.51 20.31
C ALA A 372 52.75 -6.54 21.39
N TRP A 373 52.89 -7.01 22.63
CA TRP A 373 53.51 -6.27 23.73
C TRP A 373 55.04 -6.18 23.59
N ALA A 374 55.68 -7.15 22.88
CA ALA A 374 57.08 -7.10 22.51
C ALA A 374 57.32 -6.20 21.31
N ARG A 375 58.50 -5.59 21.21
CA ARG A 375 58.87 -4.73 20.08
C ARG A 375 58.94 -5.58 18.79
N THR A 376 58.00 -5.39 17.90
CA THR A 376 57.93 -6.05 16.56
C THR A 376 58.87 -5.28 15.61
N ALA A 377 59.84 -5.99 15.00
CA ALA A 377 60.78 -5.39 14.10
C ALA A 377 60.22 -5.26 12.66
N LYS A 378 59.47 -6.25 12.23
CA LYS A 378 58.76 -6.30 10.92
C LYS A 378 57.38 -6.90 11.14
N VAL A 379 56.39 -6.45 10.36
CA VAL A 379 55.02 -6.93 10.39
C VAL A 379 54.94 -8.41 10.05
N GLU A 380 55.78 -8.84 9.12
CA GLU A 380 55.84 -10.22 8.60
C GLU A 380 56.33 -11.25 9.64
N ASP A 381 56.99 -10.76 10.75
CA ASP A 381 57.43 -11.61 11.86
C ASP A 381 56.21 -12.05 12.75
N VAL A 382 55.09 -11.35 12.71
CA VAL A 382 53.91 -11.59 13.52
C VAL A 382 52.76 -12.13 12.73
N MET A 383 52.57 -11.66 11.50
CA MET A 383 51.45 -12.10 10.62
C MET A 383 51.86 -12.12 9.16
N LYS A 384 51.24 -13.04 8.41
CA LYS A 384 51.45 -13.20 6.95
C LYS A 384 50.17 -12.88 6.20
N LEU A 385 50.31 -12.55 4.92
CA LEU A 385 49.14 -12.35 4.03
C LEU A 385 48.29 -13.62 4.01
N GLY A 386 46.98 -13.44 4.30
CA GLY A 386 46.01 -14.54 4.34
C GLY A 386 45.80 -15.18 5.72
N ASP A 387 46.61 -14.84 6.72
CA ASP A 387 46.40 -15.32 8.11
C ASP A 387 45.07 -14.80 8.67
N VAL A 388 44.44 -15.62 9.52
CA VAL A 388 43.27 -15.21 10.29
C VAL A 388 43.71 -14.87 11.70
N VAL A 389 43.48 -13.63 12.12
CA VAL A 389 43.92 -13.10 13.40
C VAL A 389 42.75 -12.52 14.17
N LYS A 390 42.80 -12.66 15.52
CA LYS A 390 41.80 -11.99 16.38
C LYS A 390 42.25 -10.57 16.67
N VAL A 391 41.33 -9.62 16.41
CA VAL A 391 41.59 -8.20 16.62
C VAL A 391 40.45 -7.56 17.39
N LYS A 392 40.78 -6.64 18.28
CA LYS A 392 39.81 -5.80 19.02
C LYS A 392 39.80 -4.42 18.41
N ILE A 393 38.62 -3.89 18.17
CA ILE A 393 38.44 -2.55 17.62
C ILE A 393 38.72 -1.52 18.71
N MET A 394 39.69 -0.64 18.46
CA MET A 394 40.14 0.36 19.44
C MET A 394 39.53 1.73 19.16
N LYS A 395 39.41 2.10 17.88
CA LYS A 395 38.94 3.42 17.46
C LYS A 395 38.37 3.36 16.06
N ILE A 396 37.37 4.18 15.81
CA ILE A 396 36.84 4.48 14.48
C ILE A 396 36.93 5.98 14.31
N ASP A 397 37.52 6.44 13.21
CA ASP A 397 37.63 7.89 12.94
C ASP A 397 36.41 8.42 12.19
N ASP A 398 36.29 9.76 12.09
CA ASP A 398 35.18 10.44 11.40
C ASP A 398 35.10 10.14 9.90
N LYS A 399 36.08 9.45 9.34
CA LYS A 399 36.11 8.98 7.95
C LYS A 399 35.81 7.49 7.81
N GLY A 400 35.35 6.84 8.89
CA GLY A 400 35.00 5.42 8.93
C GLY A 400 36.23 4.49 8.91
N ARG A 401 37.45 4.97 9.15
CA ARG A 401 38.64 4.12 9.24
C ARG A 401 38.72 3.50 10.61
N VAL A 402 38.91 2.18 10.63
CA VAL A 402 38.89 1.36 11.83
C VAL A 402 40.32 1.02 12.24
N ASP A 403 40.71 1.40 13.46
CA ASP A 403 41.95 1.00 14.09
C ASP A 403 41.70 -0.17 15.04
N ALA A 404 42.45 -1.25 14.85
CA ALA A 404 42.33 -2.48 15.62
C ALA A 404 43.65 -2.85 16.33
N SER A 405 43.56 -3.64 17.40
CA SER A 405 44.68 -4.10 18.20
C SER A 405 44.59 -5.60 18.49
N MET A 406 45.67 -6.31 18.29
CA MET A 406 45.83 -7.69 18.74
C MET A 406 46.33 -7.74 20.17
N ARG A 407 47.24 -6.83 20.54
CA ARG A 407 47.82 -6.80 21.90
C ARG A 407 46.76 -6.53 22.99
N ALA A 408 45.66 -5.84 22.66
CA ALA A 408 44.53 -5.60 23.56
C ALA A 408 43.76 -6.84 23.96
N LEU A 409 44.02 -7.97 23.31
CA LEU A 409 43.44 -9.30 23.59
C LEU A 409 44.35 -10.16 24.50
N VAL A 410 45.59 -9.73 24.70
CA VAL A 410 46.60 -10.46 25.51
C VAL A 410 46.88 -9.64 26.77
N GLU A 411 46.94 -10.34 27.91
CA GLU A 411 47.28 -9.70 29.18
C GLU A 411 48.63 -8.99 29.12
N LYS A 412 48.67 -7.77 29.71
CA LYS A 412 49.86 -6.96 29.75
C LYS A 412 50.93 -7.69 30.59
N PRO A 413 52.15 -7.94 30.05
CA PRO A 413 53.22 -8.56 30.83
C PRO A 413 53.60 -7.73 32.08
N GLU A 414 53.85 -8.41 33.22
CA GLU A 414 54.29 -7.74 34.43
C GLU A 414 55.64 -7.01 34.18
N GLY A 415 55.68 -5.73 34.53
CA GLY A 415 56.88 -4.88 34.35
C GLY A 415 56.99 -4.15 33.01
N TYR A 416 56.00 -4.22 32.14
CA TYR A 416 56.03 -3.46 30.87
C TYR A 416 55.86 -1.97 31.09
N VAL A 417 56.88 -1.20 30.75
CA VAL A 417 56.86 0.28 30.73
C VAL A 417 56.64 0.74 29.30
N GLU A 418 55.57 1.50 29.12
CA GLU A 418 55.22 2.03 27.78
C GLU A 418 56.32 3.03 27.34
N PRO A 419 56.92 2.86 26.14
CA PRO A 419 57.94 3.81 25.68
C PRO A 419 57.31 5.18 25.47
N GLU A 420 57.88 6.22 26.08
CA GLU A 420 57.47 7.62 25.89
C GLU A 420 57.42 7.95 24.38
N ARG A 421 56.26 8.31 23.91
CA ARG A 421 56.09 8.84 22.53
C ARG A 421 56.70 10.24 22.49
N LYS A 422 57.91 10.35 21.95
CA LYS A 422 58.49 11.67 21.64
C LYS A 422 57.58 12.39 20.66
N PRO A 423 57.20 13.67 20.95
CA PRO A 423 56.41 14.46 20.00
C PRO A 423 57.14 14.55 18.66
N ARG A 424 56.49 14.23 17.55
CA ARG A 424 57.02 14.54 16.22
C ARG A 424 57.11 16.05 16.09
N GLU A 425 58.34 16.60 16.10
CA GLU A 425 58.59 18.00 15.70
C GLU A 425 57.99 18.22 14.29
N ARG A 426 57.07 19.17 14.22
CA ARG A 426 56.59 19.70 12.94
C ARG A 426 57.80 20.38 12.29
N ARG A 427 58.35 19.76 11.24
CA ARG A 427 59.27 20.43 10.34
C ARG A 427 58.52 21.53 9.61
N ASP A 428 58.69 22.76 10.08
CA ASP A 428 58.30 23.97 9.37
C ASP A 428 59.11 24.07 8.06
N ASN A 429 58.40 23.89 6.95
CA ASN A 429 58.97 24.07 5.62
C ASN A 429 58.87 25.56 5.23
N LYS A 430 59.61 26.43 5.98
CA LYS A 430 59.95 27.78 5.57
C LYS A 430 61.43 27.74 5.19
N ASP A 431 61.71 27.58 3.92
CA ASP A 431 62.87 28.11 3.21
C ASP A 431 63.06 27.40 1.89
N ARG A 432 62.46 27.94 0.87
CA ARG A 432 62.91 27.87 -0.54
C ARG A 432 62.14 28.91 -1.35
N ARG A 433 62.48 30.19 -1.08
CA ARG A 433 62.39 31.25 -2.08
C ARG A 433 63.77 31.87 -2.15
N ASN A 434 64.54 31.56 -3.19
CA ASN A 434 65.41 32.48 -3.93
C ASN A 434 66.26 31.72 -4.96
N GLY A 435 66.25 32.27 -6.14
CA GLY A 435 67.37 32.05 -7.08
C GLY A 435 66.91 31.80 -8.51
N ASN A 436 66.79 32.92 -9.28
CA ASN A 436 67.23 33.13 -10.66
C ASN A 436 66.86 32.09 -11.71
N GLY A 437 66.23 32.40 -12.81
CA GLY A 437 66.47 33.52 -13.75
C GLY A 437 66.86 32.93 -15.10
N PHE A 438 66.36 33.48 -16.20
CA PHE A 438 66.74 33.26 -17.60
C PHE A 438 66.04 32.07 -18.32
N ASP A 439 65.43 32.23 -19.36
CA ASP A 439 65.20 33.08 -20.52
C ASP A 439 64.50 32.28 -21.62
N ARG A 440 63.53 32.86 -22.25
CA ARG A 440 63.15 32.91 -23.65
C ARG A 440 63.09 31.60 -24.50
N LEU A 441 61.99 31.33 -25.14
CA LEU A 441 61.58 31.82 -26.46
C LEU A 441 60.28 31.13 -26.97
N ASN A 442 59.38 31.97 -27.30
CA ASN A 442 58.46 31.97 -28.45
C ASN A 442 58.01 30.64 -29.10
N ASN A 443 56.75 30.42 -29.23
CA ASN A 443 56.01 30.79 -30.43
C ASN A 443 54.49 30.48 -30.33
N ASP A 444 53.78 31.55 -30.48
CA ASP A 444 52.55 31.78 -31.26
C ASP A 444 51.77 30.56 -31.79
N ARG A 445 50.49 30.51 -31.47
CA ARG A 445 49.40 31.04 -32.30
C ARG A 445 48.03 30.69 -31.79
N ASN A 446 47.29 31.74 -31.50
CA ASN A 446 45.90 32.02 -31.90
C ASN A 446 44.86 30.94 -31.62
N ASN A 447 43.70 31.19 -31.11
CA ASN A 447 42.93 32.40 -31.10
C ASN A 447 41.57 32.19 -30.40
N HIS A 448 41.14 33.20 -29.77
CA HIS A 448 39.75 33.64 -29.57
C HIS A 448 38.81 32.94 -28.62
N ASN A 449 38.59 33.67 -27.56
CA ASN A 449 37.34 34.35 -27.17
C ASN A 449 36.19 33.44 -26.69
N ASN A 450 35.61 33.70 -25.68
CA ASN A 450 35.12 34.84 -24.91
C ASN A 450 33.94 34.40 -24.07
N HIS A 451 33.93 34.80 -22.86
CA HIS A 451 32.80 35.22 -22.03
C HIS A 451 31.40 34.58 -22.20
N ASN A 452 30.81 34.03 -21.21
CA ASN A 452 29.90 34.70 -20.29
C ASN A 452 28.96 33.73 -19.60
N ASN A 453 28.73 33.98 -18.34
CA ASN A 453 27.57 33.63 -17.54
C ASN A 453 26.27 33.62 -18.34
N ASN A 454 25.46 32.57 -18.22
CA ASN A 454 24.10 32.83 -17.68
C ASN A 454 23.34 31.54 -17.39
N SER A 455 22.66 31.54 -16.27
CA SER A 455 21.50 30.73 -15.92
C SER A 455 20.49 30.65 -17.07
N GLY A 456 20.05 29.47 -17.41
CA GLY A 456 19.01 29.29 -18.44
C GLY A 456 18.29 27.96 -18.33
N ASN A 457 17.05 28.02 -17.93
CA ASN A 457 15.96 27.07 -18.06
C ASN A 457 16.09 26.19 -19.31
N HIS A 458 16.01 24.90 -19.15
CA HIS A 458 15.65 23.98 -20.22
C HIS A 458 14.16 23.70 -20.20
N SER A 459 13.45 24.42 -21.06
CA SER A 459 12.14 24.07 -21.56
C SER A 459 12.24 22.87 -22.49
N PHE A 460 11.49 21.80 -22.21
CA PHE A 460 11.30 20.69 -23.11
C PHE A 460 10.33 21.09 -24.22
N GLU A 461 10.79 21.12 -25.46
CA GLU A 461 9.97 21.18 -26.66
C GLU A 461 9.30 19.84 -26.94
N LEU A 462 7.97 19.85 -26.93
CA LEU A 462 7.11 18.78 -27.42
C LEU A 462 7.24 18.64 -28.93
N ARG A 463 7.78 17.54 -29.39
CA ARG A 463 7.69 17.11 -30.79
C ARG A 463 6.31 16.54 -31.06
N GLU A 464 5.48 17.31 -31.77
CA GLU A 464 4.25 16.84 -32.40
C GLU A 464 4.55 15.73 -33.42
N ARG A 465 4.05 14.52 -33.19
CA ARG A 465 3.87 13.50 -34.22
C ARG A 465 2.52 13.70 -34.87
N LYS A 466 2.50 14.22 -36.06
CA LYS A 466 1.36 14.16 -36.97
C LYS A 466 1.17 12.71 -37.42
N SER A 467 0.06 12.10 -37.06
CA SER A 467 -0.49 10.91 -37.72
C SER A 467 -1.76 11.33 -38.45
N HIS A 468 -1.66 11.42 -39.76
CA HIS A 468 -2.82 11.43 -40.63
C HIS A 468 -3.47 10.05 -40.60
N VAL A 469 -4.69 9.98 -40.16
CA VAL A 469 -5.63 8.92 -40.55
C VAL A 469 -6.96 9.63 -40.79
N ASP A 470 -7.23 9.83 -42.07
CA ASP A 470 -8.55 10.25 -42.54
C ASP A 470 -9.49 9.06 -42.42
N HIS A 471 -10.50 9.16 -41.58
CA HIS A 471 -11.70 8.32 -41.64
C HIS A 471 -12.89 9.20 -41.94
N GLU A 472 -13.31 9.17 -43.22
CA GLU A 472 -14.60 9.68 -43.67
C GLU A 472 -15.72 8.90 -42.99
N PHE A 473 -16.59 9.60 -42.29
CA PHE A 473 -17.87 9.08 -41.82
C PHE A 473 -18.90 9.20 -42.96
N PRO A 474 -19.65 8.14 -43.28
CA PRO A 474 -20.73 8.25 -44.27
C PRO A 474 -21.91 9.00 -43.67
N GLU A 475 -22.39 10.02 -44.43
CA GLU A 475 -23.56 10.79 -44.10
C GLU A 475 -24.83 9.89 -44.08
N LEU A 476 -25.55 9.93 -42.97
CA LEU A 476 -26.86 9.32 -42.81
C LEU A 476 -27.92 10.17 -43.55
N SER A 477 -28.31 9.67 -44.69
CA SER A 477 -29.43 10.18 -45.49
C SER A 477 -30.76 10.06 -44.71
N THR A 478 -31.34 11.21 -44.36
CA THR A 478 -32.70 11.34 -43.86
C THR A 478 -33.67 11.26 -45.03
N LYS A 479 -34.28 10.08 -45.29
CA LYS A 479 -35.50 9.98 -46.06
C LYS A 479 -36.69 9.78 -45.11
N LYS A 480 -37.62 10.77 -45.14
CA LYS A 480 -38.97 10.64 -44.58
C LYS A 480 -39.77 9.63 -45.41
N PRO A 481 -40.56 8.78 -44.80
CA PRO A 481 -41.58 8.03 -45.53
C PRO A 481 -42.85 8.85 -45.68
N GLU A 482 -43.42 8.72 -46.84
CA GLU A 482 -44.80 9.16 -47.17
C GLU A 482 -45.85 8.35 -46.39
#